data_0a55fe177a17010cf2d03ec9cf4dc58c
#
_entry.id   0a55fe177a17010cf2d03ec9cf4dc58c
#
_cell.length_a   1.000
_cell.length_b   1.000
_cell.length_c   1.000
_cell.angle_alpha   90.00
_cell.angle_beta   90.00
_cell.angle_gamma   90.00
#
_symmetry.space_group_name_H-M   'P 1'
#
loop_
_entity.id
_entity.type
_entity.pdbx_description
1 polymer ?
#
loop_
_entity_poly.entity_id
_entity_poly.type
_entity_poly.pdbx_seq_one_letter_code
_entity_poly.pdbx_strand_id
1 'polypeptide(L)'
;MSTSTRQGSRLHAGEPGAEPLFRLTRSSERERGLDQGTNTSGFAACGLDGQLQNAPQARRFVEVTLNGWALQLLVPDATLVVSELVTNAVRHALDPAPDASEYPLWLGIFLRPGDLVCAVSDPSSTPPCQRNPDDSASGGRGLNLVSALSDSLHWSLTPPQGKTVWATLRLPAKAA
;
A
#
# COMPACT_ATOMS: atom_id res chain seq x y z
N MET A 1 -9.64 4.66 37.04
CA MET A 1 -10.27 4.45 35.70
C MET A 1 -9.56 5.38 34.73
N SER A 2 -8.52 4.89 34.06
CA SER A 2 -7.71 5.68 33.11
C SER A 2 -8.20 5.36 31.71
N THR A 3 -8.91 6.31 31.10
CA THR A 3 -9.30 6.27 29.69
C THR A 3 -8.05 6.60 28.86
N SER A 4 -7.45 5.58 28.25
CA SER A 4 -6.40 5.76 27.24
C SER A 4 -7.07 6.26 25.95
N THR A 5 -7.00 7.55 25.70
CA THR A 5 -7.38 8.17 24.44
C THR A 5 -6.37 7.71 23.37
N ARG A 6 -6.77 6.80 22.47
CA ARG A 6 -6.02 6.51 21.26
C ARG A 6 -5.99 7.78 20.41
N GLN A 7 -4.83 8.41 20.40
CA GLN A 7 -4.54 9.55 19.54
C GLN A 7 -4.59 9.05 18.09
N GLY A 8 -5.49 9.60 17.28
CA GLY A 8 -5.62 9.24 15.86
C GLY A 8 -4.29 9.41 15.13
N SER A 9 -3.83 8.35 14.48
CA SER A 9 -2.63 8.36 13.66
C SER A 9 -2.75 9.41 12.56
N ARG A 10 -1.95 10.46 12.63
CA ARG A 10 -1.82 11.44 11.55
C ARG A 10 -0.91 10.84 10.47
N LEU A 11 -1.30 11.00 9.21
CA LEU A 11 -0.40 10.74 8.08
C LEU A 11 0.82 11.65 8.18
N HIS A 12 1.99 11.06 8.33
CA HIS A 12 3.26 11.78 8.35
C HIS A 12 4.01 11.57 7.04
N ALA A 13 4.71 12.61 6.57
CA ALA A 13 5.71 12.45 5.52
C ALA A 13 6.85 11.59 6.06
N GLY A 14 7.17 10.49 5.38
CA GLY A 14 8.25 9.59 5.76
C GLY A 14 9.63 10.19 5.49
N GLU A 15 10.65 9.70 6.20
CA GLU A 15 12.02 10.11 6.00
C GLU A 15 12.54 9.79 4.59
N PRO A 16 13.40 10.64 4.00
CA PRO A 16 14.06 10.37 2.73
C PRO A 16 15.03 9.20 2.89
N GLY A 17 14.72 8.06 2.32
CA GLY A 17 15.59 6.87 2.38
C GLY A 17 14.94 5.56 1.92
N ALA A 18 13.62 5.53 1.74
CA ALA A 18 12.96 4.37 1.16
C ALA A 18 13.20 4.34 -0.35
N GLU A 19 13.91 3.33 -0.84
CA GLU A 19 14.04 3.08 -2.28
C GLU A 19 12.65 2.98 -2.91
N PRO A 20 12.41 3.68 -4.06
CA PRO A 20 11.11 3.63 -4.71
C PRO A 20 10.75 2.20 -5.11
N LEU A 21 9.51 1.78 -4.86
CA LEU A 21 9.02 0.43 -5.19
C LEU A 21 9.33 0.03 -6.63
N PHE A 22 9.17 0.98 -7.58
CA PHE A 22 9.43 0.71 -8.99
C PHE A 22 10.91 0.40 -9.29
N ARG A 23 11.88 0.91 -8.50
CA ARG A 23 13.30 0.55 -8.66
C ARG A 23 13.58 -0.87 -8.19
N LEU A 24 12.99 -1.26 -7.07
CA LEU A 24 13.09 -2.62 -6.55
C LEU A 24 12.48 -3.63 -7.53
N THR A 25 11.32 -3.30 -8.11
CA THR A 25 10.67 -4.17 -9.10
C THR A 25 11.42 -4.25 -10.42
N ARG A 26 11.91 -3.13 -10.98
CA ARG A 26 12.70 -3.14 -12.23
C ARG A 26 13.99 -3.92 -12.14
N SER A 27 14.65 -3.91 -10.99
CA SER A 27 15.86 -4.71 -10.79
C SER A 27 15.54 -6.21 -10.79
N SER A 28 14.44 -6.62 -10.16
CA SER A 28 14.01 -8.01 -10.10
C SER A 28 13.37 -8.52 -11.39
N GLU A 29 12.70 -7.67 -12.17
CA GLU A 29 12.11 -8.00 -13.48
C GLU A 29 13.19 -8.30 -14.53
N ARG A 30 14.30 -7.54 -14.56
CA ARG A 30 15.43 -7.79 -15.44
C ARG A 30 16.07 -9.16 -15.23
N GLU A 31 16.05 -9.67 -14.02
CA GLU A 31 16.66 -10.95 -13.68
C GLU A 31 15.77 -12.16 -13.95
N ARG A 32 14.43 -12.00 -14.08
CA ARG A 32 13.49 -13.15 -14.07
C ARG A 32 12.48 -13.23 -15.19
N GLY A 33 12.37 -12.22 -16.05
CA GLY A 33 11.43 -12.24 -17.19
C GLY A 33 9.94 -12.38 -16.77
N LEU A 34 9.56 -11.86 -15.60
CA LEU A 34 8.20 -11.92 -15.10
C LEU A 34 7.42 -10.66 -15.48
N ASP A 35 6.42 -10.84 -16.33
CA ASP A 35 5.62 -9.77 -16.93
C ASP A 35 4.70 -9.01 -15.96
N GLN A 36 4.38 -9.53 -14.77
CA GLN A 36 3.34 -8.96 -13.90
C GLN A 36 3.67 -8.87 -12.40
N GLY A 37 4.81 -9.32 -11.94
CA GLY A 37 5.19 -9.21 -10.53
C GLY A 37 6.29 -10.16 -10.10
N THR A 38 6.92 -9.83 -8.98
CA THR A 38 7.95 -10.66 -8.34
C THR A 38 7.48 -11.06 -6.94
N ASN A 39 7.70 -12.33 -6.60
CA ASN A 39 7.51 -12.84 -5.26
C ASN A 39 8.77 -13.59 -4.84
N THR A 40 9.46 -13.06 -3.82
CA THR A 40 10.59 -13.69 -3.16
C THR A 40 10.29 -13.83 -1.68
N SER A 41 11.09 -14.62 -0.96
CA SER A 41 10.94 -14.71 0.48
C SER A 41 11.05 -13.32 1.12
N GLY A 42 9.95 -12.82 1.67
CA GLY A 42 9.88 -11.53 2.35
C GLY A 42 9.61 -10.29 1.47
N PHE A 43 9.49 -10.44 0.15
CA PHE A 43 9.12 -9.36 -0.75
C PHE A 43 8.28 -9.87 -1.93
N ALA A 44 7.18 -9.16 -2.20
CA ALA A 44 6.37 -9.36 -3.39
C ALA A 44 5.90 -8.01 -3.94
N ALA A 45 5.83 -7.86 -5.25
CA ALA A 45 5.29 -6.66 -5.89
C ALA A 45 4.58 -7.00 -7.19
N CYS A 46 3.58 -6.17 -7.56
CA CYS A 46 2.91 -6.24 -8.85
C CYS A 46 2.57 -4.84 -9.38
N GLY A 47 2.60 -4.71 -10.71
CA GLY A 47 2.08 -3.54 -11.41
C GLY A 47 0.57 -3.60 -11.57
N LEU A 48 -0.09 -2.45 -11.55
CA LEU A 48 -1.53 -2.26 -11.71
C LEU A 48 -1.75 -1.20 -12.79
N ASP A 49 -2.68 -1.48 -13.72
CA ASP A 49 -2.92 -0.67 -14.93
C ASP A 49 -3.77 0.60 -14.69
N GLY A 50 -4.15 0.89 -13.47
CA GLY A 50 -4.94 2.06 -13.11
C GLY A 50 -6.45 1.91 -13.32
N GLN A 51 -6.94 0.73 -13.63
CA GLN A 51 -8.36 0.46 -13.88
C GLN A 51 -9.15 0.20 -12.58
N LEU A 52 -10.48 0.28 -12.65
CA LEU A 52 -11.35 0.02 -11.51
C LEU A 52 -11.23 -1.40 -10.95
N GLN A 53 -10.81 -2.38 -11.77
CA GLN A 53 -10.57 -3.76 -11.34
C GLN A 53 -9.28 -3.93 -10.52
N ASN A 54 -8.48 -2.88 -10.35
CA ASN A 54 -7.21 -3.00 -9.62
C ASN A 54 -7.39 -3.35 -8.15
N ALA A 55 -8.46 -2.89 -7.49
CA ALA A 55 -8.69 -3.25 -6.09
C ALA A 55 -8.96 -4.77 -5.90
N PRO A 56 -9.84 -5.43 -6.68
CA PRO A 56 -9.95 -6.89 -6.67
C PRO A 56 -8.65 -7.63 -7.01
N GLN A 57 -7.90 -7.15 -8.01
CA GLN A 57 -6.61 -7.73 -8.40
C GLN A 57 -5.59 -7.65 -7.27
N ALA A 58 -5.49 -6.48 -6.63
CA ALA A 58 -4.60 -6.25 -5.50
C ALA A 58 -4.96 -7.14 -4.30
N ARG A 59 -6.26 -7.30 -3.97
CA ARG A 59 -6.70 -8.23 -2.92
C ARG A 59 -6.24 -9.65 -3.20
N ARG A 60 -6.45 -10.14 -4.42
CA ARG A 60 -6.02 -11.49 -4.80
C ARG A 60 -4.50 -11.67 -4.72
N PHE A 61 -3.75 -10.66 -5.13
CA PHE A 61 -2.28 -10.67 -5.02
C PHE A 61 -1.83 -10.78 -3.57
N VAL A 62 -2.40 -9.96 -2.67
CA VAL A 62 -2.12 -10.02 -1.22
C VAL A 62 -2.48 -11.38 -0.63
N GLU A 63 -3.67 -11.90 -0.94
CA GLU A 63 -4.16 -13.19 -0.44
C GLU A 63 -3.21 -14.33 -0.85
N VAL A 64 -2.82 -14.42 -2.11
CA VAL A 64 -1.89 -15.44 -2.60
C VAL A 64 -0.51 -15.29 -1.95
N THR A 65 -0.01 -14.06 -1.83
CA THR A 65 1.29 -13.77 -1.22
C THR A 65 1.33 -14.17 0.24
N LEU A 66 0.36 -13.72 1.04
CA LEU A 66 0.34 -13.98 2.48
C LEU A 66 0.07 -15.45 2.80
N ASN A 67 -0.75 -16.14 2.02
CA ASN A 67 -0.93 -17.57 2.14
C ASN A 67 0.38 -18.33 1.85
N GLY A 68 1.13 -17.91 0.84
CA GLY A 68 2.45 -18.45 0.52
C GLY A 68 3.50 -18.21 1.62
N TRP A 69 3.34 -17.14 2.39
CA TRP A 69 4.21 -16.83 3.54
C TRP A 69 3.71 -17.36 4.89
N ALA A 70 2.64 -18.16 4.90
CA ALA A 70 1.99 -18.69 6.11
C ALA A 70 1.47 -17.58 7.07
N LEU A 71 0.98 -16.47 6.51
CA LEU A 71 0.45 -15.32 7.23
C LEU A 71 -1.08 -15.15 7.06
N GLN A 72 -1.82 -16.26 7.07
CA GLN A 72 -3.27 -16.30 6.82
C GLN A 72 -4.07 -15.38 7.74
N LEU A 73 -3.62 -15.20 8.97
CA LEU A 73 -4.29 -14.34 9.97
C LEU A 73 -4.30 -12.86 9.58
N LEU A 74 -3.35 -12.42 8.76
CA LEU A 74 -3.26 -11.03 8.29
C LEU A 74 -4.03 -10.78 6.99
N VAL A 75 -4.48 -11.82 6.31
CA VAL A 75 -5.17 -11.69 5.01
C VAL A 75 -6.36 -10.74 5.07
N PRO A 76 -7.29 -10.82 6.06
CA PRO A 76 -8.45 -9.93 6.11
C PRO A 76 -8.04 -8.44 6.20
N ASP A 77 -7.16 -8.10 7.12
CA ASP A 77 -6.76 -6.71 7.35
C ASP A 77 -5.89 -6.19 6.20
N ALA A 78 -4.91 -6.97 5.74
CA ALA A 78 -4.04 -6.58 4.64
C ALA A 78 -4.79 -6.39 3.33
N THR A 79 -5.76 -7.25 3.00
CA THR A 79 -6.58 -7.10 1.78
C THR A 79 -7.46 -5.86 1.84
N LEU A 80 -7.98 -5.51 3.01
CA LEU A 80 -8.79 -4.32 3.20
C LEU A 80 -7.91 -3.05 3.09
N VAL A 81 -6.78 -3.02 3.79
CA VAL A 81 -5.79 -1.93 3.71
C VAL A 81 -5.37 -1.68 2.27
N VAL A 82 -4.95 -2.73 1.56
CA VAL A 82 -4.50 -2.61 0.16
C VAL A 82 -5.62 -2.16 -0.77
N SER A 83 -6.86 -2.66 -0.58
CA SER A 83 -8.02 -2.22 -1.37
C SER A 83 -8.24 -0.72 -1.26
N GLU A 84 -8.16 -0.16 -0.06
CA GLU A 84 -8.36 1.26 0.19
C GLU A 84 -7.21 2.10 -0.39
N LEU A 85 -5.95 1.68 -0.22
CA LEU A 85 -4.79 2.36 -0.79
C LEU A 85 -4.83 2.39 -2.31
N VAL A 86 -5.14 1.26 -2.96
CA VAL A 86 -5.24 1.17 -4.43
C VAL A 86 -6.43 1.97 -4.94
N THR A 87 -7.60 1.88 -4.30
CA THR A 87 -8.78 2.67 -4.68
C THR A 87 -8.50 4.16 -4.58
N ASN A 88 -7.76 4.57 -3.54
CA ASN A 88 -7.36 5.96 -3.35
C ASN A 88 -6.41 6.45 -4.47
N ALA A 89 -5.42 5.63 -4.82
CA ALA A 89 -4.51 5.91 -5.92
C ALA A 89 -5.24 6.01 -7.27
N VAL A 90 -6.11 5.06 -7.60
CA VAL A 90 -6.91 5.09 -8.84
C VAL A 90 -7.78 6.36 -8.92
N ARG A 91 -8.41 6.76 -7.83
CA ARG A 91 -9.33 7.91 -7.83
C ARG A 91 -8.66 9.27 -7.84
N HIS A 92 -7.46 9.38 -7.27
CA HIS A 92 -6.86 10.68 -6.95
C HIS A 92 -5.48 10.91 -7.55
N ALA A 93 -4.86 9.89 -8.13
CA ALA A 93 -3.50 10.00 -8.63
C ALA A 93 -3.38 9.88 -10.16
N LEU A 94 -4.45 9.47 -10.84
CA LEU A 94 -4.44 9.22 -12.28
C LEU A 94 -5.15 10.30 -13.11
N ASP A 95 -5.51 11.45 -12.52
CA ASP A 95 -6.14 12.56 -13.21
C ASP A 95 -5.22 13.83 -13.15
N PRO A 96 -4.80 14.39 -14.29
CA PRO A 96 -4.98 13.89 -15.66
C PRO A 96 -4.17 12.62 -15.92
N ALA A 97 -4.63 11.82 -16.90
CA ALA A 97 -4.02 10.55 -17.23
C ALA A 97 -2.49 10.65 -17.40
N PRO A 98 -1.72 9.84 -16.68
CA PRO A 98 -0.27 9.88 -16.80
C PRO A 98 0.16 9.41 -18.20
N ASP A 99 1.29 9.96 -18.68
CA ASP A 99 1.96 9.47 -19.87
C ASP A 99 2.16 7.95 -19.79
N ALA A 100 1.59 7.29 -20.75
CA ALA A 100 1.81 5.93 -21.28
C ALA A 100 2.69 4.91 -20.50
N SER A 101 2.62 4.89 -19.18
CA SER A 101 3.13 3.74 -18.43
C SER A 101 2.06 2.64 -18.44
N GLU A 102 2.43 1.43 -18.86
CA GLU A 102 1.56 0.26 -18.85
C GLU A 102 1.03 -0.02 -17.42
N TYR A 103 1.86 0.27 -16.41
CA TYR A 103 1.53 0.10 -14.99
C TYR A 103 1.80 1.40 -14.21
N PRO A 104 0.84 2.32 -14.17
CA PRO A 104 1.01 3.57 -13.45
C PRO A 104 1.03 3.40 -11.92
N LEU A 105 0.51 2.29 -11.40
CA LEU A 105 0.48 1.99 -9.98
C LEU A 105 1.33 0.76 -9.69
N TRP A 106 1.98 0.76 -8.52
CA TRP A 106 2.74 -0.39 -8.02
C TRP A 106 2.31 -0.73 -6.59
N LEU A 107 2.01 -2.01 -6.37
CA LEU A 107 1.74 -2.58 -5.05
C LEU A 107 2.95 -3.39 -4.62
N GLY A 108 3.48 -3.10 -3.42
CA GLY A 108 4.55 -3.86 -2.77
C GLY A 108 4.11 -4.39 -1.41
N ILE A 109 4.53 -5.60 -1.10
CA ILE A 109 4.34 -6.26 0.19
C ILE A 109 5.72 -6.66 0.71
N PHE A 110 6.04 -6.25 1.94
CA PHE A 110 7.32 -6.50 2.58
C PHE A 110 7.12 -7.19 3.92
N LEU A 111 7.76 -8.31 4.11
CA LEU A 111 7.83 -8.98 5.41
C LEU A 111 9.10 -8.51 6.13
N ARG A 112 8.93 -7.89 7.29
CA ARG A 112 10.01 -7.45 8.16
C ARG A 112 9.94 -8.19 9.50
N PRO A 113 11.01 -8.22 10.30
CA PRO A 113 10.93 -8.75 11.66
C PRO A 113 9.85 -8.02 12.47
N GLY A 114 8.78 -8.75 12.82
CA GLY A 114 7.65 -8.23 13.58
C GLY A 114 6.55 -7.52 12.80
N ASP A 115 6.75 -7.19 11.51
CA ASP A 115 5.82 -6.36 10.77
C ASP A 115 5.62 -6.83 9.31
N LEU A 116 4.39 -6.65 8.82
CA LEU A 116 4.05 -6.67 7.41
C LEU A 116 3.85 -5.24 6.92
N VAL A 117 4.53 -4.85 5.85
CA VAL A 117 4.39 -3.53 5.25
C VAL A 117 3.71 -3.65 3.89
N CYS A 118 2.61 -2.94 3.70
CA CYS A 118 1.92 -2.78 2.43
C CYS A 118 2.21 -1.38 1.88
N ALA A 119 2.61 -1.28 0.63
CA ALA A 119 2.98 -0.02 0.00
C ALA A 119 2.32 0.11 -1.38
N VAL A 120 1.74 1.27 -1.66
CA VAL A 120 1.20 1.61 -2.98
C VAL A 120 1.89 2.86 -3.49
N SER A 121 2.54 2.74 -4.66
CA SER A 121 3.17 3.83 -5.36
C SER A 121 2.30 4.29 -6.52
N ASP A 122 2.15 5.60 -6.68
CA ASP A 122 1.38 6.25 -7.73
C ASP A 122 2.12 7.47 -8.32
N PRO A 123 1.76 7.95 -9.52
CA PRO A 123 2.47 9.03 -10.22
C PRO A 123 2.20 10.44 -9.68
N SER A 124 1.26 10.62 -8.73
CA SER A 124 0.90 11.95 -8.21
C SER A 124 1.79 12.33 -7.03
N SER A 125 2.40 13.50 -7.10
CA SER A 125 3.13 14.10 -5.96
C SER A 125 2.22 14.81 -4.95
N THR A 126 0.89 14.80 -5.16
CA THR A 126 -0.08 15.38 -4.23
C THR A 126 -0.19 14.52 -2.98
N PRO A 127 -0.04 15.09 -1.78
CA PRO A 127 -0.19 14.34 -0.52
C PRO A 127 -1.53 13.59 -0.44
N PRO A 128 -1.57 12.39 0.13
CA PRO A 128 -2.82 11.71 0.42
C PRO A 128 -3.59 12.50 1.47
N CYS A 129 -4.87 12.80 1.19
CA CYS A 129 -5.70 13.63 2.04
C CYS A 129 -6.62 12.76 2.91
N GLN A 130 -6.47 12.84 4.23
CA GLN A 130 -7.47 12.33 5.16
C GLN A 130 -8.57 13.40 5.30
N ARG A 131 -9.79 13.07 4.90
CA ARG A 131 -10.95 13.95 5.08
C ARG A 131 -11.59 13.69 6.44
N ASN A 132 -12.15 14.76 7.03
CA ASN A 132 -12.92 14.62 8.26
C ASN A 132 -14.19 13.79 8.04
N PRO A 133 -14.63 13.00 9.05
CA PRO A 133 -15.83 12.17 8.95
C PRO A 133 -17.11 12.95 8.62
N ASP A 134 -17.14 14.26 8.88
CA ASP A 134 -18.28 15.15 8.67
C ASP A 134 -18.45 15.65 7.24
N ASP A 135 -17.45 15.48 6.38
CA ASP A 135 -17.57 15.77 4.95
C ASP A 135 -18.46 14.71 4.29
N SER A 136 -19.71 15.03 4.09
CA SER A 136 -20.81 14.18 3.59
C SER A 136 -20.66 13.67 2.14
N ALA A 137 -19.53 13.88 1.51
CA ALA A 137 -19.19 13.29 0.23
C ALA A 137 -18.56 11.90 0.43
N SER A 138 -19.08 10.90 -0.22
CA SER A 138 -18.78 9.45 -0.13
C SER A 138 -17.34 9.01 -0.48
N GLY A 139 -16.32 9.79 -0.17
CA GLY A 139 -14.94 9.58 -0.63
C GLY A 139 -13.82 9.83 0.38
N GLY A 140 -14.04 9.82 1.70
CA GLY A 140 -12.99 10.18 2.66
C GLY A 140 -12.68 9.15 3.76
N ARG A 141 -13.37 8.02 3.77
CA ARG A 141 -13.28 7.04 4.87
C ARG A 141 -12.14 6.03 4.72
N GLY A 142 -11.61 5.85 3.51
CA GLY A 142 -10.63 4.82 3.20
C GLY A 142 -9.34 4.94 4.01
N LEU A 143 -8.71 6.12 4.03
CA LEU A 143 -7.48 6.32 4.81
C LEU A 143 -7.71 6.29 6.33
N ASN A 144 -8.89 6.65 6.81
CA ASN A 144 -9.25 6.48 8.22
C ASN A 144 -9.36 5.00 8.58
N LEU A 145 -9.92 4.18 7.70
CA LEU A 145 -10.00 2.74 7.87
C LEU A 145 -8.60 2.12 7.84
N VAL A 146 -7.75 2.50 6.87
CA VAL A 146 -6.35 2.06 6.84
C VAL A 146 -5.64 2.43 8.13
N SER A 147 -5.80 3.66 8.63
CA SER A 147 -5.22 4.12 9.89
C SER A 147 -5.72 3.35 11.11
N ALA A 148 -6.94 2.86 11.09
CA ALA A 148 -7.50 2.05 12.17
C ALA A 148 -7.01 0.61 12.18
N LEU A 149 -6.68 0.06 11.01
CA LEU A 149 -6.22 -1.32 10.83
C LEU A 149 -4.70 -1.48 10.86
N SER A 150 -3.95 -0.38 10.73
CA SER A 150 -2.49 -0.39 10.69
C SER A 150 -1.88 0.24 11.95
N ASP A 151 -0.71 -0.24 12.34
CA ASP A 151 0.08 0.34 13.44
C ASP A 151 0.70 1.67 13.05
N SER A 152 1.01 1.85 11.76
CA SER A 152 1.47 3.12 11.21
C SER A 152 1.01 3.30 9.76
N LEU A 153 0.74 4.55 9.39
CA LEU A 153 0.42 4.99 8.05
C LEU A 153 1.24 6.25 7.76
N HIS A 154 2.06 6.20 6.73
CA HIS A 154 2.87 7.33 6.29
C HIS A 154 2.99 7.36 4.76
N TRP A 155 3.56 8.40 4.22
CA TRP A 155 3.81 8.54 2.79
C TRP A 155 5.14 9.24 2.52
N SER A 156 5.70 9.02 1.34
CA SER A 156 6.92 9.67 0.87
C SER A 156 6.81 10.03 -0.60
N LEU A 157 7.50 11.10 -1.02
CA LEU A 157 7.66 11.40 -2.44
C LEU A 157 8.58 10.39 -3.11
N THR A 158 8.28 10.09 -4.36
CA THR A 158 9.07 9.18 -5.21
C THR A 158 9.65 9.99 -6.37
N PRO A 159 10.96 10.33 -6.35
CA PRO A 159 11.58 11.06 -7.46
C PRO A 159 11.57 10.27 -8.78
N PRO A 160 11.46 10.93 -9.96
CA PRO A 160 11.35 12.39 -10.15
C PRO A 160 9.95 12.93 -9.90
N GLN A 161 8.93 12.09 -9.91
CA GLN A 161 7.53 12.43 -9.69
C GLN A 161 6.78 11.24 -9.11
N GLY A 162 5.79 11.50 -8.24
CA GLY A 162 4.96 10.48 -7.63
C GLY A 162 5.10 10.42 -6.11
N LYS A 163 4.38 9.50 -5.51
CA LYS A 163 4.47 9.19 -4.07
C LYS A 163 4.28 7.71 -3.82
N THR A 164 4.70 7.29 -2.64
CA THR A 164 4.38 5.97 -2.10
C THR A 164 3.69 6.15 -0.75
N VAL A 165 2.58 5.46 -0.56
CA VAL A 165 1.85 5.38 0.72
C VAL A 165 2.13 4.03 1.35
N TRP A 166 2.52 4.04 2.62
CA TRP A 166 2.97 2.89 3.38
C TRP A 166 2.05 2.64 4.57
N ALA A 167 1.57 1.41 4.71
CA ALA A 167 0.82 0.94 5.88
C ALA A 167 1.55 -0.25 6.51
N THR A 168 1.75 -0.21 7.82
CA THR A 168 2.43 -1.27 8.58
C THR A 168 1.43 -1.98 9.47
N LEU A 169 1.37 -3.30 9.35
CA LEU A 169 0.55 -4.19 10.19
C LEU A 169 1.49 -5.06 11.03
N ARG A 170 1.25 -5.13 12.32
CA ARG A 170 2.05 -5.96 13.22
C ARG A 170 1.74 -7.44 13.02
N LEU A 171 2.79 -8.25 12.95
CA LEU A 171 2.62 -9.70 12.94
C LEU A 171 2.04 -10.16 14.28
N PRO A 172 1.10 -11.12 14.27
CA PRO A 172 0.64 -11.73 15.52
C PRO A 172 1.84 -12.35 16.25
N ALA A 173 1.89 -12.17 17.57
CA ALA A 173 2.90 -12.85 18.38
C ALA A 173 2.83 -14.36 18.09
N LYS A 174 3.97 -14.97 17.75
CA LYS A 174 4.01 -16.44 17.66
C LYS A 174 3.52 -16.99 18.99
N ALA A 175 2.42 -17.75 18.95
CA ALA A 175 2.04 -18.54 20.10
C ALA A 175 3.23 -19.43 20.44
N ALA A 176 3.73 -19.26 21.67
CA ALA A 176 4.85 -20.05 22.19
C ALA A 176 4.45 -21.52 22.37
#